data_1cfa51de7680b5ec61eebc6e4f659a35
#
_entry.id   1cfa51de7680b5ec61eebc6e4f659a35
#
_cell.length_a   1.000
_cell.length_b   1.000
_cell.length_c   1.000
_cell.angle_alpha   90.00
_cell.angle_beta   90.00
_cell.angle_gamma   90.00
#
_symmetry.space_group_name_H-M   'P 1'
#
loop_
_entity.id
_entity.type
_entity.pdbx_description
1 polymer ?
#
loop_
_entity_poly.entity_id
_entity_poly.type
_entity_poly.pdbx_seq_one_letter_code
_entity_poly.pdbx_strand_id
1 'polypeptide(L)'
;DCLNDLNVSLARLGQPLIIKIGDVCNVIKGIQLKFNIRGIYCHEETGNLWTYTRDINVRDICALNQISMYEYPSNGVVRNLSSRDNWSVIRNERMSQKILPKPNNLMPLLDCKTDDLPGKNSFIFGKKLVGKVQIGGRKAAIDDLTGFLNTRSKKYLYHISAPGLSSIYCSRLSSHLTWGSLSVREVVQSIKKRKQQLHTDEKKYFMKNLTA
;
A
#
# COMPACT_ATOMS: atom_id res chain seq x y z
N ASP A 1 -5.23 10.83 -6.83
CA ASP A 1 -4.82 9.93 -7.93
C ASP A 1 -5.11 8.47 -7.57
N CYS A 2 -4.53 7.93 -6.45
CA CYS A 2 -4.66 6.50 -6.10
C CYS A 2 -6.11 6.03 -5.94
N LEU A 3 -6.96 6.79 -5.23
CA LEU A 3 -8.38 6.43 -5.05
C LEU A 3 -9.17 6.50 -6.36
N ASN A 4 -8.86 7.44 -7.24
CA ASN A 4 -9.49 7.51 -8.55
C ASN A 4 -9.11 6.30 -9.43
N ASP A 5 -7.83 5.93 -9.44
CA ASP A 5 -7.33 4.75 -10.18
C ASP A 5 -7.97 3.46 -9.64
N LEU A 6 -8.06 3.34 -8.31
CA LEU A 6 -8.72 2.21 -7.65
C LEU A 6 -10.21 2.18 -8.00
N ASN A 7 -10.92 3.31 -7.96
CA ASN A 7 -12.33 3.41 -8.32
C ASN A 7 -12.60 2.93 -9.76
N VAL A 8 -11.78 3.39 -10.72
CA VAL A 8 -11.89 2.93 -12.12
C VAL A 8 -11.68 1.41 -12.23
N SER A 9 -10.71 0.90 -11.49
CA SER A 9 -10.40 -0.53 -11.50
C SER A 9 -11.51 -1.37 -10.89
N LEU A 10 -12.09 -0.94 -9.78
CA LEU A 10 -13.20 -1.61 -9.09
C LEU A 10 -14.51 -1.53 -9.88
N ALA A 11 -14.81 -0.37 -10.49
CA ALA A 11 -15.99 -0.19 -11.32
C ALA A 11 -16.00 -1.18 -12.50
N ARG A 12 -14.85 -1.44 -13.12
CA ARG A 12 -14.72 -2.46 -14.19
C ARG A 12 -14.99 -3.89 -13.71
N LEU A 13 -14.87 -4.13 -12.40
CA LEU A 13 -15.17 -5.43 -11.80
C LEU A 13 -16.63 -5.55 -11.35
N GLY A 14 -17.42 -4.48 -11.48
CA GLY A 14 -18.84 -4.45 -11.14
C GLY A 14 -19.19 -3.69 -9.85
N GLN A 15 -18.20 -3.32 -9.02
CA GLN A 15 -18.43 -2.57 -7.77
C GLN A 15 -17.50 -1.35 -7.70
N PRO A 16 -17.99 -0.13 -7.95
CA PRO A 16 -17.24 1.10 -7.73
C PRO A 16 -16.78 1.25 -6.26
N LEU A 17 -15.72 2.02 -6.06
CA LEU A 17 -15.24 2.34 -4.73
C LEU A 17 -16.28 3.17 -3.95
N ILE A 18 -16.68 2.70 -2.79
CA ILE A 18 -17.50 3.46 -1.87
C ILE A 18 -16.60 4.26 -0.94
N ILE A 19 -16.73 5.57 -0.98
CA ILE A 19 -15.97 6.50 -0.17
C ILE A 19 -16.84 7.01 0.95
N LYS A 20 -16.31 7.06 2.17
CA LYS A 20 -16.93 7.66 3.34
C LYS A 20 -15.96 8.59 4.02
N ILE A 21 -16.41 9.79 4.38
CA ILE A 21 -15.63 10.80 5.08
C ILE A 21 -16.13 10.93 6.50
N GLY A 22 -15.24 10.77 7.47
CA GLY A 22 -15.57 10.90 8.89
C GLY A 22 -14.74 9.98 9.78
N ASP A 23 -15.13 9.92 11.05
CA ASP A 23 -14.59 8.95 12.00
C ASP A 23 -15.00 7.53 11.58
N VAL A 24 -14.04 6.63 11.49
CA VAL A 24 -14.28 5.27 10.97
C VAL A 24 -15.29 4.48 11.80
N CYS A 25 -15.29 4.67 13.11
CA CYS A 25 -16.21 3.99 14.01
C CYS A 25 -17.65 4.44 13.76
N ASN A 26 -17.86 5.73 13.55
CA ASN A 26 -19.17 6.29 13.21
C ASN A 26 -19.62 5.87 11.81
N VAL A 27 -18.67 5.80 10.86
CA VAL A 27 -18.96 5.30 9.49
C VAL A 27 -19.40 3.85 9.53
N ILE A 28 -18.73 2.97 10.27
CA ILE A 28 -19.11 1.56 10.41
C ILE A 28 -20.49 1.43 11.03
N LYS A 29 -20.77 2.14 12.12
CA LYS A 29 -22.12 2.18 12.74
C LYS A 29 -23.19 2.64 11.75
N GLY A 30 -22.91 3.70 10.98
CA GLY A 30 -23.84 4.21 9.97
C GLY A 30 -24.11 3.22 8.83
N ILE A 31 -23.12 2.46 8.40
CA ILE A 31 -23.28 1.39 7.41
C ILE A 31 -24.09 0.23 8.01
N GLN A 32 -23.82 -0.15 9.26
CA GLN A 32 -24.51 -1.25 9.94
C GLN A 32 -26.02 -1.00 10.12
N LEU A 33 -26.45 0.25 10.23
CA LEU A 33 -27.89 0.58 10.30
C LEU A 33 -28.66 0.19 9.02
N LYS A 34 -27.97 0.03 7.90
CA LYS A 34 -28.56 -0.27 6.60
C LYS A 34 -28.20 -1.65 6.06
N PHE A 35 -27.03 -2.15 6.43
CA PHE A 35 -26.48 -3.37 5.87
C PHE A 35 -25.98 -4.29 6.99
N ASN A 36 -26.17 -5.58 6.80
CA ASN A 36 -25.59 -6.58 7.69
C ASN A 36 -24.11 -6.78 7.34
N ILE A 37 -23.19 -6.21 8.14
CA ILE A 37 -21.76 -6.35 7.96
C ILE A 37 -21.33 -7.69 8.56
N ARG A 38 -20.89 -8.64 7.73
CA ARG A 38 -20.39 -9.94 8.18
C ARG A 38 -18.92 -9.92 8.58
N GLY A 39 -18.12 -9.06 7.97
CA GLY A 39 -16.70 -8.97 8.26
C GLY A 39 -16.03 -7.74 7.69
N ILE A 40 -14.94 -7.33 8.34
CA ILE A 40 -14.05 -6.24 7.92
C ILE A 40 -12.68 -6.85 7.64
N TYR A 41 -12.13 -6.56 6.49
CA TYR A 41 -10.82 -7.02 6.05
C TYR A 41 -9.90 -5.83 5.91
N CYS A 42 -8.79 -5.84 6.63
CA CYS A 42 -7.84 -4.73 6.62
C CYS A 42 -6.40 -5.24 6.75
N HIS A 43 -5.45 -4.33 6.61
CA HIS A 43 -4.05 -4.61 6.95
C HIS A 43 -3.76 -4.24 8.40
N GLU A 44 -2.79 -4.96 8.99
CA GLU A 44 -2.24 -4.61 10.31
C GLU A 44 -1.70 -3.19 10.28
N GLU A 45 -2.14 -2.36 11.22
CA GLU A 45 -1.54 -1.04 11.44
C GLU A 45 -0.15 -1.17 12.09
N THR A 46 0.84 -0.58 11.45
CA THR A 46 2.24 -0.59 11.90
C THR A 46 2.83 0.82 11.98
N GLY A 47 1.99 1.85 11.89
CA GLY A 47 2.37 3.26 11.95
C GLY A 47 2.47 3.79 13.38
N ASN A 48 1.88 4.95 13.62
CA ASN A 48 1.94 5.63 14.90
C ASN A 48 0.83 5.18 15.87
N LEU A 49 0.94 5.63 17.14
CA LEU A 49 -0.01 5.28 18.18
C LEU A 49 -1.44 5.74 17.86
N TRP A 50 -1.62 6.87 17.20
CA TRP A 50 -2.94 7.40 16.85
C TRP A 50 -3.68 6.48 15.89
N THR A 51 -3.02 6.04 14.81
CA THR A 51 -3.61 5.10 13.84
C THR A 51 -3.82 3.72 14.46
N TYR A 52 -2.92 3.27 15.33
CA TYR A 52 -3.06 2.02 16.05
C TYR A 52 -4.25 2.04 17.02
N THR A 53 -4.44 3.13 17.78
CA THR A 53 -5.60 3.31 18.67
C THR A 53 -6.91 3.34 17.90
N ARG A 54 -6.93 3.97 16.71
CA ARG A 54 -8.09 3.92 15.81
C ARG A 54 -8.48 2.47 15.48
N ASP A 55 -7.53 1.63 15.15
CA ASP A 55 -7.80 0.23 14.79
C ASP A 55 -8.22 -0.63 15.99
N ILE A 56 -7.73 -0.31 17.20
CA ILE A 56 -8.25 -0.90 18.46
C ILE A 56 -9.73 -0.55 18.61
N ASN A 57 -10.10 0.72 18.46
CA ASN A 57 -11.49 1.16 18.57
C ASN A 57 -12.41 0.47 17.54
N VAL A 58 -11.91 0.28 16.32
CA VAL A 58 -12.64 -0.49 15.30
C VAL A 58 -12.84 -1.94 15.71
N ARG A 59 -11.81 -2.58 16.26
CA ARG A 59 -11.89 -3.96 16.77
C ARG A 59 -12.92 -4.10 17.88
N ASP A 60 -12.95 -3.15 18.83
CA ASP A 60 -13.91 -3.15 19.92
C ASP A 60 -15.35 -3.02 19.41
N ILE A 61 -15.58 -2.13 18.45
CA ILE A 61 -16.90 -1.99 17.81
C ILE A 61 -17.29 -3.26 17.07
N CYS A 62 -16.36 -3.88 16.35
CA CYS A 62 -16.60 -5.14 15.66
C CYS A 62 -17.00 -6.24 16.66
N ALA A 63 -16.29 -6.37 17.77
CA ALA A 63 -16.60 -7.35 18.82
C ALA A 63 -17.99 -7.12 19.42
N LEU A 64 -18.33 -5.87 19.79
CA LEU A 64 -19.62 -5.51 20.32
C LEU A 64 -20.80 -5.81 19.37
N ASN A 65 -20.57 -5.75 18.07
CA ASN A 65 -21.60 -5.93 17.06
C ASN A 65 -21.49 -7.28 16.32
N GLN A 66 -20.70 -8.23 16.84
CA GLN A 66 -20.51 -9.57 16.26
C GLN A 66 -20.01 -9.55 14.80
N ILE A 67 -19.21 -8.54 14.45
CA ILE A 67 -18.57 -8.41 13.14
C ILE A 67 -17.19 -9.03 13.22
N SER A 68 -16.87 -9.96 12.34
CA SER A 68 -15.52 -10.53 12.26
C SER A 68 -14.54 -9.51 11.69
N MET A 69 -13.40 -9.29 12.37
CA MET A 69 -12.32 -8.44 11.87
C MET A 69 -11.09 -9.28 11.51
N TYR A 70 -10.66 -9.17 10.26
CA TYR A 70 -9.52 -9.91 9.71
C TYR A 70 -8.40 -8.94 9.38
N GLU A 71 -7.29 -9.03 10.12
CA GLU A 71 -6.10 -8.22 9.89
C GLU A 71 -5.02 -9.05 9.19
N TYR A 72 -4.46 -8.53 8.11
CA TYR A 72 -3.42 -9.18 7.32
C TYR A 72 -2.13 -8.36 7.32
N PRO A 73 -0.94 -9.00 7.46
CA PRO A 73 0.31 -8.28 7.35
C PRO A 73 0.53 -7.74 5.93
N SER A 74 0.85 -6.45 5.81
CA SER A 74 1.10 -5.80 4.52
C SER A 74 2.58 -5.69 4.16
N ASN A 75 3.46 -5.81 5.16
CA ASN A 75 4.90 -5.56 5.02
C ASN A 75 5.73 -6.56 5.83
N GLY A 76 7.02 -6.27 6.01
CA GLY A 76 7.93 -7.11 6.81
C GLY A 76 7.90 -6.84 8.31
N VAL A 77 7.13 -5.85 8.77
CA VAL A 77 7.00 -5.56 10.21
C VAL A 77 6.16 -6.64 10.87
N VAL A 78 6.60 -7.11 12.03
CA VAL A 78 5.88 -8.07 12.87
C VAL A 78 5.51 -7.37 14.17
N ARG A 79 4.22 -7.21 14.43
CA ARG A 79 3.73 -6.61 15.69
C ARG A 79 4.06 -7.52 16.87
N ASN A 80 4.44 -6.93 18.00
CA ASN A 80 4.73 -7.63 19.26
C ASN A 80 5.81 -8.73 19.12
N LEU A 81 6.81 -8.50 18.27
CA LEU A 81 7.92 -9.44 18.11
C LEU A 81 8.76 -9.47 19.40
N SER A 82 8.86 -10.64 20.03
CA SER A 82 9.59 -10.83 21.29
C SER A 82 11.12 -10.76 21.13
N SER A 83 11.63 -11.23 19.98
CA SER A 83 13.06 -11.16 19.62
C SER A 83 13.22 -10.84 18.13
N ARG A 84 14.27 -10.10 17.79
CA ARG A 84 14.63 -9.78 16.41
C ARG A 84 15.33 -10.94 15.68
N ASP A 85 15.76 -11.99 16.38
CA ASP A 85 16.57 -13.07 15.82
C ASP A 85 15.90 -13.79 14.64
N ASN A 86 14.59 -14.01 14.73
CA ASN A 86 13.82 -14.70 13.70
C ASN A 86 13.13 -13.74 12.71
N TRP A 87 13.31 -12.42 12.84
CA TRP A 87 12.62 -11.46 11.99
C TRP A 87 12.90 -11.66 10.49
N SER A 88 14.14 -11.92 10.12
CA SER A 88 14.53 -12.12 8.72
C SER A 88 13.87 -13.36 8.10
N VAL A 89 13.68 -14.43 8.89
CA VAL A 89 13.01 -15.67 8.47
C VAL A 89 11.54 -15.35 8.17
N ILE A 90 10.82 -14.76 9.13
CA ILE A 90 9.41 -14.39 9.01
C ILE A 90 9.19 -13.43 7.82
N ARG A 91 10.04 -12.40 7.70
CA ARG A 91 10.00 -11.47 6.57
C ARG A 91 10.18 -12.19 5.23
N ASN A 92 11.18 -13.07 5.12
CA ASN A 92 11.47 -13.76 3.88
C ASN A 92 10.35 -14.73 3.49
N GLU A 93 9.75 -15.40 4.46
CA GLU A 93 8.57 -16.22 4.24
C GLU A 93 7.40 -15.39 3.71
N ARG A 94 7.04 -14.28 4.37
CA ARG A 94 6.00 -13.36 3.90
C ARG A 94 6.24 -12.85 2.48
N MET A 95 7.50 -12.51 2.14
CA MET A 95 7.85 -11.99 0.82
C MET A 95 7.91 -13.07 -0.27
N SER A 96 8.04 -14.34 0.10
CA SER A 96 8.04 -15.46 -0.85
C SER A 96 6.65 -15.98 -1.20
N GLN A 97 5.63 -15.66 -0.40
CA GLN A 97 4.25 -16.09 -0.65
C GLN A 97 3.75 -15.62 -2.02
N LYS A 98 2.85 -16.40 -2.60
CA LYS A 98 2.24 -16.08 -3.90
C LYS A 98 1.50 -14.73 -3.85
N ILE A 99 1.70 -13.91 -4.87
CA ILE A 99 0.88 -12.71 -5.10
C ILE A 99 -0.51 -13.19 -5.54
N LEU A 100 -1.53 -12.76 -4.81
CA LEU A 100 -2.90 -13.12 -5.14
C LEU A 100 -3.35 -12.41 -6.43
N PRO A 101 -4.08 -13.10 -7.31
CA PRO A 101 -4.68 -12.45 -8.47
C PRO A 101 -5.79 -11.50 -8.03
N LYS A 102 -6.06 -10.49 -8.84
CA LYS A 102 -7.27 -9.69 -8.67
C LYS A 102 -8.51 -10.57 -8.92
N PRO A 103 -9.65 -10.28 -8.28
CA PRO A 103 -10.90 -10.96 -8.58
C PRO A 103 -11.34 -10.71 -10.04
N ASN A 104 -12.13 -11.61 -10.59
CA ASN A 104 -12.67 -11.46 -11.95
C ASN A 104 -13.89 -10.53 -11.98
N ASN A 105 -14.71 -10.58 -10.93
CA ASN A 105 -15.91 -9.76 -10.76
C ASN A 105 -16.14 -9.48 -9.27
N LEU A 106 -16.93 -8.45 -9.01
CA LEU A 106 -17.42 -8.08 -7.69
C LEU A 106 -18.93 -7.94 -7.76
N MET A 107 -19.62 -8.34 -6.69
CA MET A 107 -21.07 -8.11 -6.55
C MET A 107 -21.31 -6.66 -6.19
N PRO A 108 -22.17 -5.94 -6.92
CA PRO A 108 -22.49 -4.55 -6.61
C PRO A 108 -23.26 -4.45 -5.29
N LEU A 109 -22.86 -3.51 -4.44
CA LEU A 109 -23.64 -3.11 -3.28
C LEU A 109 -24.58 -1.97 -3.71
N LEU A 110 -25.85 -2.27 -3.80
CA LEU A 110 -26.89 -1.30 -4.15
C LEU A 110 -27.19 -0.42 -2.94
N ASP A 111 -27.64 0.82 -3.19
CA ASP A 111 -28.12 1.78 -2.18
C ASP A 111 -27.08 2.26 -1.14
N CYS A 112 -25.80 2.00 -1.36
CA CYS A 112 -24.74 2.58 -0.55
C CYS A 112 -24.20 3.84 -1.23
N LYS A 113 -24.66 5.02 -0.76
CA LYS A 113 -24.16 6.30 -1.29
C LYS A 113 -22.66 6.44 -1.03
N THR A 114 -21.93 6.96 -1.99
CA THR A 114 -20.53 7.37 -1.85
C THR A 114 -20.46 8.88 -1.57
N ASP A 115 -19.49 9.28 -0.76
CA ASP A 115 -19.18 10.69 -0.55
C ASP A 115 -18.21 11.16 -1.64
N ASP A 116 -18.25 12.45 -1.99
CA ASP A 116 -17.34 13.01 -2.97
C ASP A 116 -15.93 13.09 -2.42
N LEU A 117 -14.95 12.75 -3.26
CA LEU A 117 -13.54 12.98 -2.93
C LEU A 117 -13.29 14.49 -2.80
N PRO A 118 -12.67 14.95 -1.70
CA PRO A 118 -12.28 16.35 -1.58
C PRO A 118 -11.42 16.77 -2.76
N GLY A 119 -11.79 17.86 -3.40
CA GLY A 119 -11.02 18.43 -4.51
C GLY A 119 -9.62 18.90 -4.07
N LYS A 120 -8.68 18.98 -5.02
CA LYS A 120 -7.29 19.42 -4.77
C LYS A 120 -7.16 20.78 -4.05
N ASN A 121 -8.19 21.61 -4.16
CA ASN A 121 -8.25 22.94 -3.52
C ASN A 121 -9.09 22.92 -2.22
N SER A 122 -9.49 21.77 -1.74
CA SER A 122 -10.23 21.64 -0.48
C SER A 122 -9.38 22.12 0.69
N PHE A 123 -10.00 22.82 1.65
CA PHE A 123 -9.35 23.25 2.90
C PHE A 123 -8.78 22.08 3.71
N ILE A 124 -9.30 20.86 3.52
CA ILE A 124 -8.81 19.64 4.16
C ILE A 124 -7.33 19.37 3.83
N PHE A 125 -6.87 19.75 2.65
CA PHE A 125 -5.48 19.56 2.23
C PHE A 125 -4.56 20.73 2.54
N GLY A 126 -5.07 21.80 3.19
CA GLY A 126 -4.28 22.97 3.54
C GLY A 126 -3.87 23.79 2.33
N LYS A 127 -2.67 24.39 2.41
CA LYS A 127 -2.14 25.26 1.33
C LYS A 127 -1.84 24.42 0.08
N LYS A 128 -2.05 25.04 -1.10
CA LYS A 128 -1.69 24.45 -2.40
C LYS A 128 -0.24 23.95 -2.38
N LEU A 129 -0.04 22.68 -2.72
CA LEU A 129 1.30 22.11 -2.85
C LEU A 129 2.06 22.83 -3.97
N VAL A 130 3.21 23.40 -3.63
CA VAL A 130 4.12 24.04 -4.58
C VAL A 130 5.18 23.02 -4.98
N GLY A 131 5.32 22.76 -6.29
CA GLY A 131 6.34 21.87 -6.83
C GLY A 131 5.77 20.63 -7.56
N LYS A 132 6.68 19.79 -8.08
CA LYS A 132 6.32 18.52 -8.72
C LYS A 132 5.93 17.48 -7.67
N VAL A 133 4.66 17.13 -7.64
CA VAL A 133 4.14 16.01 -6.83
C VAL A 133 4.25 14.73 -7.63
N GLN A 134 4.66 13.63 -6.99
CA GLN A 134 4.70 12.31 -7.61
C GLN A 134 3.27 11.86 -7.97
N ILE A 135 3.08 11.37 -9.18
CA ILE A 135 1.79 10.87 -9.65
C ILE A 135 1.46 9.56 -8.90
N GLY A 136 0.25 9.46 -8.40
CA GLY A 136 -0.24 8.25 -7.74
C GLY A 136 -0.93 7.28 -8.69
N GLY A 137 -1.24 6.09 -8.17
CA GLY A 137 -1.95 5.04 -8.88
C GLY A 137 -1.04 3.89 -9.34
N ARG A 138 -1.66 2.80 -9.76
CA ARG A 138 -0.99 1.53 -10.07
C ARG A 138 -0.04 1.65 -11.26
N LYS A 139 -0.46 2.31 -12.32
CA LYS A 139 0.38 2.49 -13.52
C LYS A 139 1.66 3.24 -13.19
N ALA A 140 1.56 4.39 -12.52
CA ALA A 140 2.72 5.19 -12.11
C ALA A 140 3.66 4.39 -11.19
N ALA A 141 3.10 3.59 -10.29
CA ALA A 141 3.87 2.74 -9.39
C ALA A 141 4.67 1.66 -10.14
N ILE A 142 4.09 1.02 -11.15
CA ILE A 142 4.77 0.03 -12.00
C ILE A 142 5.84 0.71 -12.85
N ASP A 143 5.55 1.88 -13.41
CA ASP A 143 6.51 2.63 -14.23
C ASP A 143 7.72 3.05 -13.38
N ASP A 144 7.51 3.50 -12.13
CA ASP A 144 8.58 3.82 -11.19
C ASP A 144 9.40 2.59 -10.80
N LEU A 145 8.77 1.46 -10.49
CA LEU A 145 9.47 0.22 -10.17
C LEU A 145 10.31 -0.26 -11.36
N THR A 146 9.73 -0.31 -12.55
CA THR A 146 10.39 -0.76 -13.77
C THR A 146 11.57 0.13 -14.14
N GLY A 147 11.37 1.46 -14.10
CA GLY A 147 12.44 2.44 -14.32
C GLY A 147 13.57 2.32 -13.30
N PHE A 148 13.24 2.04 -12.03
CA PHE A 148 14.25 1.79 -11.01
C PHE A 148 15.05 0.52 -11.30
N LEU A 149 14.40 -0.60 -11.53
CA LEU A 149 15.06 -1.89 -11.75
C LEU A 149 15.91 -1.93 -13.02
N ASN A 150 15.51 -1.23 -14.07
CA ASN A 150 16.23 -1.26 -15.34
C ASN A 150 17.36 -0.23 -15.46
N THR A 151 17.21 0.94 -14.83
CA THR A 151 18.13 2.07 -15.02
C THR A 151 18.65 2.68 -13.72
N ARG A 152 17.75 3.17 -12.86
CA ARG A 152 18.12 3.98 -11.69
C ARG A 152 18.88 3.22 -10.62
N SER A 153 18.60 1.93 -10.45
CA SER A 153 19.29 1.06 -9.50
C SER A 153 20.81 1.01 -9.69
N LYS A 154 21.30 1.22 -10.92
CA LYS A 154 22.75 1.24 -11.21
C LYS A 154 23.50 2.35 -10.46
N LYS A 155 22.85 3.45 -10.13
CA LYS A 155 23.43 4.60 -9.45
C LYS A 155 22.86 4.83 -8.03
N TYR A 156 21.98 3.96 -7.58
CA TYR A 156 21.26 4.12 -6.32
C TYR A 156 22.19 4.32 -5.13
N LEU A 157 23.17 3.46 -4.96
CA LEU A 157 24.12 3.51 -3.82
C LEU A 157 24.89 4.83 -3.75
N TYR A 158 25.24 5.41 -4.90
CA TYR A 158 26.00 6.65 -4.96
C TYR A 158 25.16 7.91 -4.67
N HIS A 159 23.85 7.81 -4.81
CA HIS A 159 22.96 8.98 -4.76
C HIS A 159 21.89 8.91 -3.67
N ILE A 160 21.82 7.82 -2.90
CA ILE A 160 20.81 7.65 -1.85
C ILE A 160 20.89 8.77 -0.79
N SER A 161 22.11 9.24 -0.48
CA SER A 161 22.35 10.30 0.49
C SER A 161 22.57 11.69 -0.14
N ALA A 162 22.35 11.82 -1.44
CA ALA A 162 22.54 13.10 -2.15
C ALA A 162 21.18 13.80 -2.38
N PRO A 163 20.80 14.83 -1.61
CA PRO A 163 19.47 15.44 -1.65
C PRO A 163 19.03 15.88 -3.06
N GLY A 164 19.94 16.48 -3.84
CA GLY A 164 19.65 16.96 -5.20
C GLY A 164 19.47 15.83 -6.23
N LEU A 165 20.10 14.68 -6.04
CA LEU A 165 20.12 13.57 -7.00
C LEU A 165 19.23 12.40 -6.57
N SER A 166 18.87 12.29 -5.31
CA SER A 166 18.01 11.22 -4.79
C SER A 166 16.64 11.18 -5.48
N SER A 167 16.09 12.33 -5.86
CA SER A 167 14.83 12.40 -6.61
C SER A 167 14.90 11.75 -7.99
N ILE A 168 16.10 11.69 -8.59
CA ILE A 168 16.34 11.13 -9.92
C ILE A 168 16.74 9.65 -9.85
N TYR A 169 17.60 9.26 -8.89
CA TYR A 169 18.21 7.93 -8.86
C TYR A 169 17.63 6.98 -7.81
N CYS A 170 16.88 7.47 -6.81
CA CYS A 170 16.21 6.59 -5.85
C CYS A 170 14.99 5.89 -6.46
N SER A 171 14.51 4.87 -5.75
CA SER A 171 13.39 4.04 -6.23
C SER A 171 12.09 4.81 -6.39
N ARG A 172 11.85 5.82 -5.56
CA ARG A 172 10.61 6.60 -5.52
C ARG A 172 9.37 5.77 -5.14
N LEU A 173 9.56 4.62 -4.49
CA LEU A 173 8.49 3.66 -4.21
C LEU A 173 7.78 3.90 -2.87
N SER A 174 8.34 4.68 -1.95
CA SER A 174 7.78 4.85 -0.60
C SER A 174 6.32 5.32 -0.60
N SER A 175 5.98 6.34 -1.40
CA SER A 175 4.60 6.80 -1.53
C SER A 175 3.67 5.73 -2.12
N HIS A 176 4.12 4.97 -3.11
CA HIS A 176 3.35 3.89 -3.71
C HIS A 176 3.10 2.72 -2.75
N LEU A 177 4.08 2.40 -1.91
CA LEU A 177 3.95 1.38 -0.87
C LEU A 177 3.01 1.85 0.25
N THR A 178 3.11 3.11 0.66
CA THR A 178 2.23 3.70 1.68
C THR A 178 0.76 3.69 1.25
N TRP A 179 0.49 4.04 0.00
CA TRP A 179 -0.87 4.06 -0.55
C TRP A 179 -1.34 2.72 -1.13
N GLY A 180 -0.53 1.67 -1.02
CA GLY A 180 -0.89 0.34 -1.50
C GLY A 180 -1.00 0.19 -3.02
N SER A 181 -0.48 1.15 -3.80
CA SER A 181 -0.40 1.03 -5.27
C SER A 181 0.54 -0.09 -5.72
N LEU A 182 1.48 -0.45 -4.84
CA LEU A 182 2.34 -1.64 -4.90
C LEU A 182 2.42 -2.28 -3.52
N SER A 183 2.50 -3.61 -3.47
CA SER A 183 2.87 -4.31 -2.24
C SER A 183 4.40 -4.47 -2.14
N VAL A 184 4.92 -4.53 -0.91
CA VAL A 184 6.34 -4.83 -0.66
C VAL A 184 6.71 -6.19 -1.26
N ARG A 185 5.80 -7.15 -1.23
CA ARG A 185 5.98 -8.49 -1.82
C ARG A 185 6.22 -8.42 -3.33
N GLU A 186 5.43 -7.61 -4.06
CA GLU A 186 5.62 -7.41 -5.49
C GLU A 186 6.99 -6.81 -5.81
N VAL A 187 7.42 -5.82 -5.03
CA VAL A 187 8.73 -5.20 -5.19
C VAL A 187 9.84 -6.22 -4.99
N VAL A 188 9.80 -6.98 -3.88
CA VAL A 188 10.83 -8.00 -3.57
C VAL A 188 10.88 -9.09 -4.64
N GLN A 189 9.73 -9.57 -5.12
CA GLN A 189 9.68 -10.58 -6.18
C GLN A 189 10.16 -10.03 -7.53
N SER A 190 9.85 -8.77 -7.84
CA SER A 190 10.36 -8.10 -9.04
C SER A 190 11.88 -7.94 -9.01
N ILE A 191 12.46 -7.60 -7.86
CA ILE A 191 13.92 -7.55 -7.66
C ILE A 191 14.52 -8.93 -7.87
N LYS A 192 13.95 -9.99 -7.28
CA LYS A 192 14.42 -11.38 -7.46
C LYS A 192 14.38 -11.80 -8.93
N LYS A 193 13.27 -11.51 -9.64
CA LYS A 193 13.11 -11.79 -11.07
C LYS A 193 14.15 -11.04 -11.89
N ARG A 194 14.36 -9.74 -11.63
CA ARG A 194 15.38 -8.95 -12.34
C ARG A 194 16.77 -9.51 -12.11
N LYS A 195 17.11 -9.90 -10.88
CA LYS A 195 18.37 -10.54 -10.55
C LYS A 195 18.65 -11.80 -11.40
N GLN A 196 17.64 -12.61 -11.66
CA GLN A 196 17.78 -13.83 -12.49
C GLN A 196 18.08 -13.52 -13.95
N GLN A 197 17.64 -12.38 -14.47
CA GLN A 197 17.82 -11.94 -15.86
C GLN A 197 19.18 -11.30 -16.16
N LEU A 198 19.94 -10.96 -15.11
CA LEU A 198 21.23 -10.28 -15.25
C LEU A 198 22.37 -11.28 -15.39
N HIS A 199 23.39 -10.92 -16.20
CA HIS A 199 24.66 -11.64 -16.24
C HIS A 199 25.42 -11.53 -14.93
N THR A 200 26.41 -12.40 -14.71
CA THR A 200 27.08 -12.57 -13.42
C THR A 200 27.65 -11.26 -12.86
N ASP A 201 28.33 -10.47 -13.67
CA ASP A 201 28.94 -9.21 -13.23
C ASP A 201 27.89 -8.12 -12.93
N GLU A 202 26.91 -7.98 -13.80
CA GLU A 202 25.77 -7.07 -13.58
C GLU A 202 24.97 -7.47 -12.33
N LYS A 203 24.80 -8.76 -12.09
CA LYS A 203 24.11 -9.31 -10.92
C LYS A 203 24.81 -8.96 -9.61
N LYS A 204 26.13 -9.08 -9.56
CA LYS A 204 26.95 -8.71 -8.40
C LYS A 204 26.82 -7.22 -8.10
N TYR A 205 26.92 -6.38 -9.14
CA TYR A 205 26.79 -4.94 -9.02
C TYR A 205 25.37 -4.51 -8.59
N PHE A 206 24.34 -5.09 -9.21
CA PHE A 206 22.95 -4.85 -8.91
C PHE A 206 22.63 -5.17 -7.43
N MET A 207 23.09 -6.32 -6.93
CA MET A 207 22.90 -6.71 -5.53
C MET A 207 23.62 -5.78 -4.57
N LYS A 208 24.86 -5.39 -4.85
CA LYS A 208 25.62 -4.43 -4.04
C LYS A 208 24.85 -3.11 -3.87
N ASN A 209 24.20 -2.63 -4.93
CA ASN A 209 23.43 -1.39 -4.90
C ASN A 209 22.09 -1.50 -4.11
N LEU A 210 21.56 -2.71 -3.88
CA LEU A 210 20.28 -2.92 -3.21
C LEU A 210 20.38 -3.47 -1.79
N THR A 211 21.56 -3.93 -1.38
CA THR A 211 21.81 -4.52 -0.04
C THR A 211 22.61 -3.60 0.89
N ALA A 212 22.90 -2.39 0.46
CA ALA A 212 23.61 -1.36 1.25
C ALA A 212 22.69 -0.64 2.23
#